data_b3576f8af697c17d9f3433daf2345e72
#
_entry.id   b3576f8af697c17d9f3433daf2345e72
#
_cell.length_a   1.000
_cell.length_b   1.000
_cell.length_c   1.000
_cell.angle_alpha   90.00
_cell.angle_beta   90.00
_cell.angle_gamma   90.00
#
_symmetry.space_group_name_H-M   'P 1'
#
loop_
_entity.id
_entity.type
_entity.pdbx_description
1 polymer ?
#
loop_
_entity_poly.entity_id
_entity_poly.type
_entity_poly.pdbx_seq_one_letter_code
_entity_poly.pdbx_strand_id
1 'polypeptide(L)'
;MNITEIQNNIRDYLSSHRICAGLGSEESACTIAAINLSISGRLTYARPDCVCRVIHKWVISIQDAMPDDMRNNGWTALVPLIAGSFNPELESKRKDLILDWMWTIVLPQLIPVAKKYGFGSEWTEMLDMKTSYAAAAAAYAADAAAAAYAAADDAAAAAYAADAAAAA
;
A
#
# COMPACT_ATOMS: atom_id res chain seq x y z
N MET A 1 -24.34 12.60 13.06
CA MET A 1 -23.04 12.71 13.75
C MET A 1 -22.21 13.76 13.01
N ASN A 2 -21.66 14.74 13.69
CA ASN A 2 -20.78 15.72 13.05
C ASN A 2 -19.36 15.18 12.92
N ILE A 3 -18.51 15.79 12.06
CA ILE A 3 -17.15 15.30 11.79
C ILE A 3 -16.29 15.28 13.04
N THR A 4 -16.39 16.27 13.91
CA THR A 4 -15.61 16.31 15.16
C THR A 4 -15.96 15.15 16.08
N GLU A 5 -17.23 14.81 16.19
CA GLU A 5 -17.71 13.67 16.96
C GLU A 5 -17.18 12.35 16.40
N ILE A 6 -17.23 12.16 15.08
CA ILE A 6 -16.65 11.00 14.39
C ILE A 6 -15.14 10.88 14.71
N GLN A 7 -14.41 11.98 14.58
CA GLN A 7 -12.97 12.01 14.83
C GLN A 7 -12.63 11.70 16.29
N ASN A 8 -13.43 12.12 17.22
CA ASN A 8 -13.26 11.80 18.65
C ASN A 8 -13.51 10.32 18.90
N ASN A 9 -14.60 9.76 18.37
CA ASN A 9 -14.89 8.33 18.51
C ASN A 9 -13.76 7.46 17.91
N ILE A 10 -13.16 7.89 16.81
CA ILE A 10 -11.98 7.20 16.23
C ILE A 10 -10.78 7.27 17.17
N ARG A 11 -10.51 8.43 17.78
CA ARG A 11 -9.40 8.57 18.75
C ARG A 11 -9.64 7.69 19.98
N ASP A 12 -10.86 7.64 20.49
CA ASP A 12 -11.25 6.82 21.62
C ASP A 12 -11.06 5.33 21.29
N TYR A 13 -11.50 4.88 20.10
CA TYR A 13 -11.25 3.51 19.64
C TYR A 13 -9.75 3.20 19.57
N LEU A 14 -8.96 4.06 18.94
CA LEU A 14 -7.51 3.86 18.76
C LEU A 14 -6.70 3.96 20.07
N SER A 15 -7.27 4.52 21.13
CA SER A 15 -6.61 4.56 22.44
C SER A 15 -6.45 3.18 23.09
N SER A 16 -7.28 2.22 22.70
CA SER A 16 -7.33 0.86 23.27
C SER A 16 -7.21 -0.26 22.22
N HIS A 17 -7.23 0.08 20.93
CA HIS A 17 -7.20 -0.88 19.83
C HIS A 17 -6.04 -0.59 18.86
N ARG A 18 -5.55 -1.65 18.21
CA ARG A 18 -4.45 -1.54 17.25
C ARG A 18 -4.97 -1.51 15.83
N ILE A 19 -4.19 -0.87 14.93
CA ILE A 19 -4.39 -0.99 13.49
C ILE A 19 -3.61 -2.20 12.98
N CYS A 20 -4.28 -3.09 12.24
CA CYS A 20 -3.68 -4.27 11.62
C CYS A 20 -3.69 -4.20 10.08
N ALA A 21 -2.93 -5.06 9.42
CA ALA A 21 -3.09 -5.32 7.98
C ALA A 21 -4.34 -6.19 7.74
N GLY A 22 -4.94 -6.05 6.55
CA GLY A 22 -6.19 -6.74 6.23
C GLY A 22 -7.38 -6.22 7.06
N LEU A 23 -8.53 -6.86 6.97
CA LEU A 23 -9.76 -6.42 7.66
C LEU A 23 -9.62 -6.42 9.18
N GLY A 24 -8.99 -7.45 9.72
CA GLY A 24 -8.81 -7.63 11.15
C GLY A 24 -10.06 -8.12 11.89
N SER A 25 -10.17 -7.72 13.15
CA SER A 25 -11.27 -8.03 14.09
C SER A 25 -11.77 -6.76 14.77
N GLU A 26 -12.68 -6.89 15.73
CA GLU A 26 -13.14 -5.75 16.52
C GLU A 26 -12.04 -5.19 17.43
N GLU A 27 -11.11 -6.03 17.91
CA GLU A 27 -9.99 -5.64 18.77
C GLU A 27 -8.80 -5.07 18.00
N SER A 28 -8.68 -5.41 16.70
CA SER A 28 -7.59 -4.95 15.84
C SER A 28 -8.06 -4.90 14.40
N ALA A 29 -8.38 -3.73 13.91
CA ALA A 29 -8.99 -3.51 12.60
C ALA A 29 -8.06 -2.70 11.68
N CYS A 30 -8.24 -2.84 10.36
CA CYS A 30 -7.59 -1.94 9.42
C CYS A 30 -8.12 -0.50 9.57
N THR A 31 -7.42 0.48 9.03
CA THR A 31 -7.78 1.90 9.12
C THR A 31 -9.25 2.17 8.74
N ILE A 32 -9.73 1.61 7.63
CA ILE A 32 -11.10 1.84 7.17
C ILE A 32 -12.12 1.10 8.05
N ALA A 33 -11.79 -0.10 8.48
CA ALA A 33 -12.65 -0.85 9.40
C ALA A 33 -12.73 -0.19 10.78
N ALA A 34 -11.62 0.36 11.30
CA ALA A 34 -11.61 1.14 12.54
C ALA A 34 -12.52 2.39 12.45
N ILE A 35 -12.50 3.10 11.32
CA ILE A 35 -13.43 4.21 11.07
C ILE A 35 -14.88 3.71 11.05
N ASN A 36 -15.18 2.61 10.34
CA ASN A 36 -16.53 2.06 10.29
C ASN A 36 -17.02 1.56 11.65
N LEU A 37 -16.17 0.89 12.42
CA LEU A 37 -16.49 0.48 13.79
C LEU A 37 -16.84 1.68 14.67
N SER A 38 -16.04 2.76 14.60
CA SER A 38 -16.24 3.98 15.37
C SER A 38 -17.53 4.74 14.97
N ILE A 39 -18.01 4.61 13.72
CA ILE A 39 -19.19 5.30 13.21
C ILE A 39 -20.48 4.47 13.40
N SER A 40 -20.40 3.16 13.10
CA SER A 40 -21.57 2.30 12.94
C SER A 40 -21.50 0.96 13.64
N GLY A 41 -20.40 0.65 14.34
CA GLY A 41 -20.16 -0.65 14.96
C GLY A 41 -19.99 -1.81 13.96
N ARG A 42 -19.68 -1.51 12.67
CA ARG A 42 -19.54 -2.54 11.63
C ARG A 42 -18.09 -2.74 11.21
N LEU A 43 -17.63 -3.96 11.31
CA LEU A 43 -16.32 -4.38 10.77
C LEU A 43 -16.43 -4.58 9.24
N THR A 44 -15.99 -3.59 8.46
CA THR A 44 -16.10 -3.63 6.98
C THR A 44 -15.07 -2.73 6.30
N TYR A 45 -14.65 -3.10 5.08
CA TYR A 45 -13.85 -2.26 4.16
C TYR A 45 -14.67 -1.23 3.39
N ALA A 46 -15.99 -1.26 3.47
CA ALA A 46 -16.84 -0.33 2.74
C ALA A 46 -16.39 1.11 3.01
N ARG A 47 -16.35 1.92 1.96
CA ARG A 47 -15.99 3.32 2.11
C ARG A 47 -17.05 4.06 2.91
N PRO A 48 -16.73 4.65 4.06
CA PRO A 48 -17.65 5.53 4.77
C PRO A 48 -17.97 6.78 3.92
N ASP A 49 -19.19 7.28 4.00
CA ASP A 49 -19.61 8.47 3.22
C ASP A 49 -18.78 9.73 3.54
N CYS A 50 -18.22 9.81 4.74
CA CYS A 50 -17.35 10.90 5.15
C CYS A 50 -15.90 10.79 4.62
N VAL A 51 -15.55 9.71 3.91
CA VAL A 51 -14.19 9.45 3.40
C VAL A 51 -14.12 9.64 1.89
N CYS A 52 -13.14 10.42 1.43
CA CYS A 52 -12.84 10.63 0.02
C CYS A 52 -12.51 9.30 -0.67
N ARG A 53 -13.06 9.08 -1.87
CA ARG A 53 -12.85 7.86 -2.67
C ARG A 53 -11.36 7.61 -2.99
N VAL A 54 -10.64 8.65 -3.33
CA VAL A 54 -9.20 8.57 -3.66
C VAL A 54 -8.41 8.16 -2.42
N ILE A 55 -8.65 8.84 -1.29
CA ILE A 55 -7.97 8.54 -0.02
C ILE A 55 -8.31 7.12 0.45
N HIS A 56 -9.55 6.69 0.35
CA HIS A 56 -9.97 5.33 0.74
C HIS A 56 -9.13 4.24 0.04
N LYS A 57 -9.00 4.32 -1.29
CA LYS A 57 -8.23 3.33 -2.06
C LYS A 57 -6.74 3.37 -1.72
N TRP A 58 -6.18 4.56 -1.63
CA TRP A 58 -4.77 4.77 -1.32
C TRP A 58 -4.39 4.27 0.08
N VAL A 59 -5.22 4.58 1.08
CA VAL A 59 -5.02 4.18 2.49
C VAL A 59 -4.96 2.67 2.65
N ILE A 60 -5.88 1.92 2.03
CA ILE A 60 -5.88 0.45 2.12
C ILE A 60 -4.57 -0.12 1.60
N SER A 61 -4.14 0.30 0.41
CA SER A 61 -2.91 -0.23 -0.22
C SER A 61 -1.64 0.08 0.60
N ILE A 62 -1.52 1.30 1.13
CA ILE A 62 -0.33 1.69 1.91
C ILE A 62 -0.32 1.03 3.28
N GLN A 63 -1.45 1.04 3.97
CA GLN A 63 -1.55 0.52 5.32
C GLN A 63 -1.21 -0.97 5.38
N ASP A 64 -1.67 -1.77 4.40
CA ASP A 64 -1.40 -3.20 4.38
C ASP A 64 0.07 -3.54 4.13
N ALA A 65 0.78 -2.70 3.37
CA ALA A 65 2.22 -2.83 3.15
C ALA A 65 3.09 -2.24 4.28
N MET A 66 2.51 -1.49 5.20
CA MET A 66 3.24 -0.79 6.25
C MET A 66 3.67 -1.74 7.38
N PRO A 67 4.93 -1.65 7.89
CA PRO A 67 5.34 -2.35 9.11
C PRO A 67 4.45 -2.03 10.32
N ASP A 68 4.30 -3.00 11.21
CA ASP A 68 3.35 -2.93 12.33
C ASP A 68 3.65 -1.79 13.30
N ASP A 69 4.93 -1.52 13.56
CA ASP A 69 5.38 -0.42 14.41
C ASP A 69 5.05 0.94 13.80
N MET A 70 5.27 1.15 12.51
CA MET A 70 4.91 2.39 11.82
C MET A 70 3.39 2.59 11.80
N ARG A 71 2.64 1.51 11.57
CA ARG A 71 1.17 1.51 11.53
C ARG A 71 0.59 1.95 12.87
N ASN A 72 1.16 1.51 13.99
CA ASN A 72 0.62 1.77 15.33
C ASN A 72 1.24 2.97 16.05
N ASN A 73 2.40 3.49 15.62
CA ASN A 73 3.05 4.64 16.27
C ASN A 73 2.89 5.96 15.49
N GLY A 74 2.90 5.93 14.16
CA GLY A 74 2.81 7.14 13.33
C GLY A 74 1.49 7.29 12.60
N TRP A 75 1.04 6.20 11.97
CA TRP A 75 -0.15 6.21 11.13
C TRP A 75 -1.45 6.47 11.90
N THR A 76 -1.57 5.97 13.12
CA THR A 76 -2.75 6.14 13.97
C THR A 76 -3.15 7.61 14.16
N ALA A 77 -2.19 8.52 14.20
CA ALA A 77 -2.46 9.96 14.31
C ALA A 77 -3.19 10.54 13.08
N LEU A 78 -3.06 9.90 11.91
CA LEU A 78 -3.68 10.34 10.67
C LEU A 78 -5.10 9.77 10.48
N VAL A 79 -5.44 8.66 11.14
CA VAL A 79 -6.72 7.97 10.96
C VAL A 79 -7.94 8.87 11.22
N PRO A 80 -7.99 9.67 12.29
CA PRO A 80 -9.09 10.61 12.49
C PRO A 80 -9.23 11.67 11.40
N LEU A 81 -8.11 12.05 10.73
CA LEU A 81 -8.13 13.03 9.65
C LEU A 81 -8.68 12.47 8.33
N ILE A 82 -8.63 11.14 8.16
CA ILE A 82 -9.22 10.46 7.00
C ILE A 82 -10.75 10.59 7.04
N ALA A 83 -11.34 10.46 8.22
CA ALA A 83 -12.75 10.77 8.43
C ALA A 83 -12.98 12.28 8.24
N GLY A 84 -13.96 12.62 7.40
CA GLY A 84 -14.25 14.02 7.01
C GLY A 84 -13.46 14.48 5.79
N SER A 85 -12.68 13.59 5.18
CA SER A 85 -11.96 13.90 3.93
C SER A 85 -12.87 13.96 2.70
N PHE A 86 -14.15 13.56 2.78
CA PHE A 86 -15.06 13.63 1.65
C PHE A 86 -15.28 15.09 1.22
N ASN A 87 -14.88 15.38 -0.01
CA ASN A 87 -15.14 16.62 -0.71
C ASN A 87 -14.97 16.36 -2.21
N PRO A 88 -16.07 16.30 -2.98
CA PRO A 88 -16.04 15.99 -4.42
C PRO A 88 -15.18 16.97 -5.23
N GLU A 89 -15.16 18.26 -4.87
CA GLU A 89 -14.39 19.28 -5.58
C GLU A 89 -12.87 19.09 -5.44
N LEU A 90 -12.43 18.39 -4.37
CA LEU A 90 -11.03 18.13 -4.11
C LEU A 90 -10.57 16.77 -4.60
N GLU A 91 -11.45 15.88 -5.06
CA GLU A 91 -11.06 14.52 -5.46
C GLU A 91 -10.04 14.51 -6.60
N SER A 92 -10.24 15.34 -7.64
CA SER A 92 -9.28 15.44 -8.75
C SER A 92 -7.92 15.96 -8.27
N LYS A 93 -7.91 17.02 -7.48
CA LYS A 93 -6.66 17.59 -6.95
C LYS A 93 -5.89 16.60 -6.06
N ARG A 94 -6.60 15.81 -5.26
CA ARG A 94 -5.97 14.76 -4.44
C ARG A 94 -5.38 13.64 -5.28
N LYS A 95 -6.09 13.22 -6.33
CA LYS A 95 -5.57 12.24 -7.28
C LYS A 95 -4.30 12.78 -7.95
N ASP A 96 -4.31 14.00 -8.44
CA ASP A 96 -3.18 14.62 -9.10
C ASP A 96 -1.98 14.75 -8.15
N LEU A 97 -2.21 15.14 -6.88
CA LEU A 97 -1.17 15.22 -5.85
C LEU A 97 -0.54 13.86 -5.55
N ILE A 98 -1.35 12.80 -5.43
CA ILE A 98 -0.83 11.44 -5.18
C ILE A 98 -0.03 10.95 -6.39
N LEU A 99 -0.50 11.19 -7.60
CA LEU A 99 0.22 10.82 -8.82
C LEU A 99 1.53 11.58 -8.94
N ASP A 100 1.53 12.89 -8.69
CA ASP A 100 2.76 13.68 -8.71
C ASP A 100 3.77 13.18 -7.68
N TRP A 101 3.34 12.94 -6.46
CA TRP A 101 4.20 12.36 -5.41
C TRP A 101 4.75 10.98 -5.80
N MET A 102 3.94 10.12 -6.40
CA MET A 102 4.39 8.82 -6.90
C MET A 102 5.49 8.99 -7.96
N TRP A 103 5.26 9.85 -8.96
CA TRP A 103 6.20 10.05 -10.06
C TRP A 103 7.49 10.77 -9.66
N THR A 104 7.41 11.71 -8.71
CA THR A 104 8.54 12.59 -8.37
C THR A 104 9.34 12.11 -7.16
N ILE A 105 8.71 11.37 -6.24
CA ILE A 105 9.34 10.97 -4.98
C ILE A 105 9.49 9.45 -4.88
N VAL A 106 8.41 8.69 -5.05
CA VAL A 106 8.41 7.25 -4.73
C VAL A 106 9.13 6.43 -5.79
N LEU A 107 8.68 6.53 -7.04
CA LEU A 107 9.19 5.68 -8.12
C LEU A 107 10.68 5.91 -8.44
N PRO A 108 11.24 7.13 -8.37
CA PRO A 108 12.67 7.33 -8.54
C PRO A 108 13.55 6.62 -7.51
N GLN A 109 13.06 6.43 -6.29
CA GLN A 109 13.80 5.72 -5.24
C GLN A 109 13.97 4.22 -5.55
N LEU A 110 13.18 3.67 -6.45
CA LEU A 110 13.24 2.26 -6.86
C LEU A 110 14.20 2.00 -8.03
N ILE A 111 14.84 3.05 -8.62
CA ILE A 111 15.83 2.89 -9.69
C ILE A 111 16.96 1.92 -9.31
N PRO A 112 17.58 2.01 -8.11
CA PRO A 112 18.63 1.07 -7.74
C PRO A 112 18.16 -0.38 -7.70
N VAL A 113 16.93 -0.60 -7.25
CA VAL A 113 16.30 -1.93 -7.22
C VAL A 113 16.07 -2.42 -8.64
N ALA A 114 15.44 -1.61 -9.50
CA ALA A 114 15.20 -1.96 -10.88
C ALA A 114 16.50 -2.31 -11.64
N LYS A 115 17.58 -1.54 -11.42
CA LYS A 115 18.90 -1.82 -12.00
C LYS A 115 19.47 -3.15 -11.50
N LYS A 116 19.36 -3.42 -10.20
CA LYS A 116 19.85 -4.68 -9.60
C LYS A 116 19.16 -5.89 -10.23
N TYR A 117 17.87 -5.78 -10.54
CA TYR A 117 17.07 -6.87 -11.10
C TYR A 117 16.96 -6.86 -12.64
N GLY A 118 17.70 -6.00 -13.34
CA GLY A 118 17.88 -6.05 -14.78
C GLY A 118 16.80 -5.33 -15.62
N PHE A 119 15.89 -4.57 -15.01
CA PHE A 119 14.84 -3.78 -15.72
C PHE A 119 14.97 -2.27 -15.48
N GLY A 120 16.20 -1.80 -15.21
CA GLY A 120 16.47 -0.40 -14.90
C GLY A 120 16.25 0.55 -16.07
N SER A 121 16.41 0.10 -17.33
CA SER A 121 16.14 0.88 -18.54
C SER A 121 14.67 1.19 -18.70
N GLU A 122 13.84 0.18 -18.61
CA GLU A 122 12.38 0.29 -18.72
C GLU A 122 11.81 1.14 -17.57
N TRP A 123 12.38 0.99 -16.37
CA TRP A 123 12.00 1.81 -15.22
C TRP A 123 12.35 3.28 -15.42
N THR A 124 13.52 3.58 -15.97
CA THR A 124 13.95 4.96 -16.26
C THR A 124 13.09 5.57 -17.36
N GLU A 125 12.83 4.84 -18.44
CA GLU A 125 11.95 5.28 -19.53
C GLU A 125 10.52 5.56 -19.01
N MET A 126 10.01 4.73 -18.14
CA MET A 126 8.71 4.96 -17.48
C MET A 126 8.70 6.29 -16.72
N LEU A 127 9.76 6.60 -15.96
CA LEU A 127 9.86 7.84 -15.20
C LEU A 127 9.97 9.09 -16.10
N ASP A 128 10.62 8.96 -17.24
CA ASP A 128 10.75 10.06 -18.21
C ASP A 128 9.45 10.30 -18.97
N MET A 129 8.81 9.23 -19.44
CA MET A 129 7.58 9.31 -20.23
C MET A 129 6.33 9.61 -19.42
N LYS A 130 6.25 9.12 -18.19
CA LYS A 130 5.08 9.23 -17.27
C LYS A 130 3.75 8.84 -17.92
N THR A 131 3.77 7.83 -18.76
CA THR A 131 2.59 7.32 -19.47
C THR A 131 2.16 5.96 -18.94
N SER A 132 0.88 5.61 -19.10
CA SER A 132 0.37 4.29 -18.75
C SER A 132 1.02 3.18 -19.58
N TYR A 133 1.40 3.46 -20.81
CA TYR A 133 2.12 2.51 -21.68
C TYR A 133 3.50 2.18 -21.12
N ALA A 134 4.31 3.20 -20.80
CA ALA A 134 5.63 3.00 -20.21
C ALA A 134 5.55 2.32 -18.84
N ALA A 135 4.54 2.66 -18.02
CA ALA A 135 4.30 1.99 -16.76
C ALA A 135 3.96 0.49 -16.93
N ALA A 136 3.16 0.14 -17.94
CA ALA A 136 2.85 -1.25 -18.26
C ALA A 136 4.11 -2.01 -18.75
N ALA A 137 4.95 -1.39 -19.58
CA ALA A 137 6.20 -1.99 -20.04
C ALA A 137 7.18 -2.25 -18.87
N ALA A 138 7.33 -1.30 -17.96
CA ALA A 138 8.17 -1.47 -16.76
C ALA A 138 7.64 -2.55 -15.82
N ALA A 139 6.32 -2.64 -15.63
CA ALA A 139 5.69 -3.69 -14.84
C ALA A 139 5.93 -5.07 -15.46
N TYR A 140 5.76 -5.22 -16.78
CA TYR A 140 6.04 -6.46 -17.49
C TYR A 140 7.51 -6.90 -17.37
N ALA A 141 8.45 -5.96 -17.48
CA ALA A 141 9.88 -6.23 -17.31
C ALA A 141 10.20 -6.66 -15.86
N ALA A 142 9.56 -6.05 -14.87
CA ALA A 142 9.71 -6.43 -13.47
C ALA A 142 9.17 -7.84 -13.19
N ASP A 143 8.02 -8.20 -13.74
CA ASP A 143 7.42 -9.54 -13.63
C ASP A 143 8.32 -10.60 -14.30
N ALA A 144 8.86 -10.31 -15.47
CA ALA A 144 9.80 -11.19 -16.16
C ALA A 144 11.11 -11.40 -15.37
N ALA A 145 11.64 -10.34 -14.75
CA ALA A 145 12.79 -10.42 -13.87
C ALA A 145 12.50 -11.26 -12.62
N ALA A 146 11.34 -11.09 -11.99
CA ALA A 146 10.95 -11.89 -10.83
C ALA A 146 10.82 -13.38 -11.17
N ALA A 147 10.23 -13.71 -12.34
CA ALA A 147 10.14 -15.10 -12.82
C ALA A 147 11.51 -15.71 -13.10
N ALA A 148 12.46 -14.95 -13.67
CA ALA A 148 13.82 -15.40 -13.91
C ALA A 148 14.59 -15.68 -12.60
N TYR A 149 14.38 -14.88 -11.57
CA TYR A 149 14.96 -15.12 -10.25
C TYR A 149 14.42 -16.39 -9.59
N ALA A 150 13.11 -16.60 -9.63
CA ALA A 150 12.51 -17.82 -9.10
C ALA A 150 13.05 -19.08 -9.81
N ALA A 151 13.17 -19.05 -11.15
CA ALA A 151 13.74 -20.14 -11.91
C ALA A 151 15.23 -20.42 -11.59
N ALA A 152 16.01 -19.37 -11.32
CA ALA A 152 17.40 -19.50 -10.91
C ALA A 152 17.54 -20.15 -9.51
N ASP A 153 16.69 -19.76 -8.57
CA ASP A 153 16.65 -20.36 -7.23
C ASP A 153 16.25 -21.85 -7.29
N ASP A 154 15.28 -22.21 -8.11
CA ASP A 154 14.87 -23.61 -8.33
C ASP A 154 16.01 -24.43 -8.95
N ALA A 155 16.72 -23.89 -9.94
CA ALA A 155 17.87 -24.53 -10.57
C ALA A 155 19.02 -24.74 -9.58
N ALA A 156 19.31 -23.77 -8.72
CA ALA A 156 20.32 -23.88 -7.68
C ALA A 156 19.96 -24.95 -6.64
N ALA A 157 18.70 -25.04 -6.24
CA ALA A 157 18.21 -26.08 -5.33
C ALA A 157 18.32 -27.48 -5.95
N ALA A 158 18.00 -27.62 -7.23
CA ALA A 158 18.14 -28.89 -7.97
C ALA A 158 19.62 -29.34 -8.10
N ALA A 159 20.52 -28.39 -8.39
CA ALA A 159 21.97 -28.66 -8.44
C ALA A 159 22.50 -29.15 -7.08
N TYR A 160 22.11 -28.50 -6.00
CA TYR A 160 22.49 -28.88 -4.64
C TYR A 160 21.99 -30.30 -4.27
N ALA A 161 20.74 -30.63 -4.67
CA ALA A 161 20.18 -31.95 -4.45
C ALA A 161 20.92 -33.05 -5.27
N ALA A 162 21.35 -32.74 -6.50
CA ALA A 162 22.15 -33.64 -7.34
C ALA A 162 23.54 -33.89 -6.76
N ASP A 163 24.22 -32.88 -6.26
CA ASP A 163 25.52 -33.01 -5.60
C ASP A 163 25.43 -33.84 -4.32
N ALA A 164 24.38 -33.65 -3.52
CA ALA A 164 24.14 -34.45 -2.34
C ALA A 164 23.88 -35.93 -2.66
N ALA A 165 23.16 -36.24 -3.74
CA ALA A 165 22.90 -37.58 -4.21
C ALA A 165 24.15 -38.27 -4.79
N ALA A 166 25.08 -37.53 -5.37
CA ALA A 166 26.34 -38.05 -5.91
C ALA A 166 27.37 -38.38 -4.80
N ALA A 167 27.21 -37.79 -3.60
CA ALA A 167 28.08 -38.01 -2.45
C ALA A 167 27.63 -39.14 -1.53
N ALA A 168 26.46 -39.73 -1.78
CA ALA A 168 25.88 -40.85 -1.00
C ALA A 168 26.14 -42.20 -1.64
#